data_9261ca495d4be35184915dcce2a990ba
#
_entry.id   9261ca495d4be35184915dcce2a990ba
#
_cell.length_a   1.000
_cell.length_b   1.000
_cell.length_c   1.000
_cell.angle_alpha   90.00
_cell.angle_beta   90.00
_cell.angle_gamma   90.00
#
_symmetry.space_group_name_H-M   'P 1'
#
loop_
_entity.id
_entity.type
_entity.pdbx_description
1 polymer ?
#
loop_
_entity_poly.entity_id
_entity_poly.type
_entity_poly.pdbx_seq_one_letter_code
_entity_poly.pdbx_strand_id
1 'polypeptide(L)'
;MCLICWGELERGVFLKRTYVLDTNVILYSPGAITSFADNDVVIPEVVLEELDSFKKDNSDLGANARHAARILDKLRKEGNINKGINLPGGGKLRVEMNHHDTVIPQSWDKSKADNRILQVCKALKEQGEDVYLISKDIFERIKGDCVGVNVEDFYEKVVPEYDSQYTGRIDVYVPAEKLQDFFKNKYLDLQNVLSYSYEDKEYYKPQLYMNQFVIIHSMDNDKQTALGRFDGKKVVPLIFTEMKPLGLTTRNVGQKFMLEALYTNADRAPLVIIKGPAGTAKTLFSLAAGLYKILEENDSEYRRILVCRPNVTMDEDIGYLPGSEQDKISPFMRPIFDNLEILVDSDENERYKNEGELNDKIKELFDRRIITTEAVAFLRGRSILKNWVIVDEAQNLSPKQVKAIITRVGEGTKLILIGDPDQIDHPFLDSRSNGLCYAAEKMKGSKICYQVTLKFDECERSPLAFEASKRL
;
A
#
# COMPACT_ATOMS: atom_id res chain seq x y z
N MET A 1 -3.20 5.62 -18.24
CA MET A 1 -2.75 4.87 -19.42
C MET A 1 -2.37 3.51 -18.88
N CYS A 2 -3.11 2.47 -19.22
CA CYS A 2 -2.95 1.13 -18.65
C CYS A 2 -1.64 0.52 -19.13
N LEU A 3 -0.83 -0.11 -18.26
CA LEU A 3 0.46 -0.74 -18.59
C LEU A 3 0.35 -1.92 -19.57
N ILE A 4 -0.84 -2.41 -19.82
CA ILE A 4 -1.14 -3.51 -20.75
C ILE A 4 -0.79 -3.18 -22.21
N CYS A 5 -0.58 -1.89 -22.56
CA CYS A 5 -0.27 -1.45 -23.91
C CYS A 5 1.23 -1.28 -24.24
N TRP A 6 2.16 -1.70 -23.36
CA TRP A 6 3.60 -1.43 -23.54
C TRP A 6 4.44 -2.62 -24.02
N GLY A 7 3.83 -3.72 -24.33
CA GLY A 7 4.50 -5.00 -24.60
C GLY A 7 4.77 -5.38 -26.04
N GLU A 8 4.62 -4.54 -27.07
CA GLU A 8 5.07 -4.92 -28.43
C GLU A 8 5.25 -3.69 -29.33
N LEU A 9 6.43 -3.12 -29.31
CA LEU A 9 6.91 -2.09 -30.23
C LEU A 9 7.72 -2.71 -31.40
N GLU A 10 7.33 -3.88 -31.87
CA GLU A 10 7.92 -4.46 -33.08
C GLU A 10 6.85 -5.13 -33.99
N ARG A 11 6.58 -4.48 -35.10
CA ARG A 11 5.83 -4.84 -36.31
C ARG A 11 4.43 -4.23 -36.42
N GLY A 12 4.34 -3.25 -37.30
CA GLY A 12 3.21 -2.44 -37.65
C GLY A 12 2.02 -3.14 -38.33
N VAL A 13 1.21 -3.86 -37.56
CA VAL A 13 -0.23 -4.03 -37.71
C VAL A 13 -0.78 -4.19 -36.29
N PHE A 14 -1.37 -3.14 -35.75
CA PHE A 14 -2.10 -3.25 -34.47
C PHE A 14 -3.38 -4.04 -34.74
N LEU A 15 -3.39 -5.33 -34.43
CA LEU A 15 -4.62 -6.10 -34.33
C LEU A 15 -5.39 -5.58 -33.10
N LYS A 16 -6.60 -5.09 -33.30
CA LYS A 16 -7.49 -4.61 -32.26
C LYS A 16 -7.90 -5.79 -31.38
N ARG A 17 -7.61 -5.68 -30.08
CA ARG A 17 -7.94 -6.72 -29.10
C ARG A 17 -9.37 -6.55 -28.56
N THR A 18 -9.97 -7.66 -28.16
CA THR A 18 -11.25 -7.71 -27.47
C THR A 18 -11.05 -8.15 -26.03
N TYR A 19 -11.28 -7.24 -25.10
CA TYR A 19 -11.15 -7.48 -23.66
C TYR A 19 -12.51 -7.82 -23.06
N VAL A 20 -12.64 -9.05 -22.56
CA VAL A 20 -13.83 -9.51 -21.83
C VAL A 20 -13.59 -9.28 -20.35
N LEU A 21 -14.45 -8.50 -19.69
CA LEU A 21 -14.27 -8.13 -18.29
C LEU A 21 -15.07 -9.07 -17.39
N ASP A 22 -14.38 -9.60 -16.38
CA ASP A 22 -14.99 -10.31 -15.26
C ASP A 22 -15.61 -9.33 -14.26
N THR A 23 -16.55 -9.81 -13.47
CA THR A 23 -17.27 -9.07 -12.44
C THR A 23 -16.33 -8.48 -11.39
N ASN A 24 -15.35 -9.27 -10.94
CA ASN A 24 -14.38 -8.84 -9.93
C ASN A 24 -13.52 -7.64 -10.38
N VAL A 25 -13.22 -7.53 -11.67
CA VAL A 25 -12.51 -6.38 -12.26
C VAL A 25 -13.35 -5.10 -12.17
N ILE A 26 -14.62 -5.19 -12.47
CA ILE A 26 -15.54 -4.04 -12.43
C ILE A 26 -15.83 -3.63 -10.97
N LEU A 27 -15.95 -4.61 -10.07
CA LEU A 27 -16.11 -4.38 -8.63
C LEU A 27 -14.82 -3.78 -8.01
N TYR A 28 -13.66 -4.18 -8.49
CA TYR A 28 -12.39 -3.57 -8.09
C TYR A 28 -12.28 -2.12 -8.61
N SER A 29 -12.54 -1.89 -9.88
CA SER A 29 -12.47 -0.58 -10.53
C SER A 29 -13.55 -0.41 -11.59
N PRO A 30 -14.64 0.31 -11.29
CA PRO A 30 -15.68 0.63 -12.30
C PRO A 30 -15.13 1.37 -13.53
N GLY A 31 -14.00 2.08 -13.39
CA GLY A 31 -13.31 2.75 -14.48
C GLY A 31 -12.70 1.79 -15.51
N ALA A 32 -12.53 0.51 -15.18
CA ALA A 32 -12.04 -0.52 -16.10
C ALA A 32 -12.84 -0.54 -17.41
N ILE A 33 -14.16 -0.33 -17.33
CA ILE A 33 -15.07 -0.29 -18.47
C ILE A 33 -14.57 0.62 -19.63
N THR A 34 -13.82 1.68 -19.29
CA THR A 34 -13.37 2.70 -20.27
C THR A 34 -11.85 2.83 -20.34
N SER A 35 -11.06 1.89 -19.81
CA SER A 35 -9.61 2.05 -19.61
C SER A 35 -8.72 1.37 -20.66
N PHE A 36 -9.29 0.67 -21.64
CA PHE A 36 -8.54 -0.18 -22.58
C PHE A 36 -8.15 0.52 -23.90
N ALA A 37 -7.91 1.82 -23.87
CA ALA A 37 -7.48 2.62 -25.03
C ALA A 37 -8.43 2.43 -26.25
N ASP A 38 -7.87 2.07 -27.40
CA ASP A 38 -8.59 1.87 -28.67
C ASP A 38 -9.11 0.44 -28.87
N ASN A 39 -8.94 -0.45 -27.89
CA ASN A 39 -9.41 -1.82 -27.93
C ASN A 39 -10.90 -1.95 -27.59
N ASP A 40 -11.51 -3.05 -28.02
CA ASP A 40 -12.91 -3.33 -27.72
C ASP A 40 -13.06 -3.94 -26.33
N VAL A 41 -14.16 -3.57 -25.66
CA VAL A 41 -14.51 -4.06 -24.34
C VAL A 41 -15.84 -4.79 -24.41
N VAL A 42 -15.87 -5.99 -23.86
CA VAL A 42 -17.06 -6.85 -23.79
C VAL A 42 -17.44 -7.09 -22.35
N ILE A 43 -18.70 -6.90 -22.04
CA ILE A 43 -19.27 -7.28 -20.75
C ILE A 43 -20.25 -8.41 -21.00
N PRO A 44 -19.98 -9.64 -20.52
CA PRO A 44 -20.92 -10.74 -20.56
C PRO A 44 -22.21 -10.41 -19.81
N GLU A 45 -23.35 -10.93 -20.27
CA GLU A 45 -24.65 -10.76 -19.60
C GLU A 45 -24.60 -11.19 -18.13
N VAL A 46 -23.94 -12.32 -17.83
CA VAL A 46 -23.78 -12.84 -16.47
C VAL A 46 -23.11 -11.84 -15.53
N VAL A 47 -22.18 -11.04 -16.02
CA VAL A 47 -21.52 -9.98 -15.23
C VAL A 47 -22.52 -8.91 -14.82
N LEU A 48 -23.49 -8.57 -15.67
CA LEU A 48 -24.55 -7.63 -15.32
C LEU A 48 -25.48 -8.20 -14.23
N GLU A 49 -25.79 -9.50 -14.29
CA GLU A 49 -26.57 -10.22 -13.28
C GLU A 49 -25.87 -10.15 -11.90
N GLU A 50 -24.56 -10.44 -11.87
CA GLU A 50 -23.77 -10.38 -10.64
C GLU A 50 -23.65 -8.94 -10.10
N LEU A 51 -23.33 -7.97 -10.94
CA LEU A 51 -23.28 -6.56 -10.54
C LEU A 51 -24.62 -6.09 -9.94
N ASP A 52 -25.75 -6.60 -10.46
CA ASP A 52 -27.06 -6.25 -9.92
C ASP A 52 -27.27 -6.81 -8.50
N SER A 53 -26.76 -8.00 -8.22
CA SER A 53 -26.80 -8.60 -6.88
C SER A 53 -26.01 -7.76 -5.86
N PHE A 54 -24.83 -7.26 -6.23
CA PHE A 54 -23.97 -6.44 -5.37
C PHE A 54 -24.49 -5.02 -5.13
N LYS A 55 -25.39 -4.48 -5.96
CA LYS A 55 -25.93 -3.12 -5.77
C LYS A 55 -26.60 -2.88 -4.44
N LYS A 56 -27.15 -3.93 -3.81
CA LYS A 56 -27.87 -3.86 -2.53
C LYS A 56 -26.93 -3.85 -1.33
N ASP A 57 -25.68 -4.19 -1.55
CA ASP A 57 -24.66 -4.22 -0.52
C ASP A 57 -24.22 -2.78 -0.11
N ASN A 58 -24.02 -2.57 1.18
CA ASN A 58 -23.55 -1.30 1.74
C ASN A 58 -22.02 -1.18 1.78
N SER A 59 -21.31 -2.22 1.35
CA SER A 59 -19.85 -2.26 1.26
C SER A 59 -19.29 -1.37 0.13
N ASP A 60 -17.96 -1.27 0.06
CA ASP A 60 -17.25 -0.63 -1.06
C ASP A 60 -17.55 -1.36 -2.40
N LEU A 61 -17.77 -2.69 -2.38
CA LEU A 61 -18.17 -3.47 -3.55
C LEU A 61 -19.53 -3.02 -4.09
N GLY A 62 -20.53 -2.86 -3.20
CA GLY A 62 -21.84 -2.34 -3.59
C GLY A 62 -21.77 -0.90 -4.10
N ALA A 63 -20.91 -0.05 -3.51
CA ALA A 63 -20.68 1.30 -4.02
C ALA A 63 -20.06 1.29 -5.43
N ASN A 64 -19.13 0.38 -5.69
CA ASN A 64 -18.52 0.21 -7.00
C ASN A 64 -19.51 -0.38 -8.03
N ALA A 65 -20.33 -1.35 -7.64
CA ALA A 65 -21.41 -1.87 -8.50
C ALA A 65 -22.39 -0.77 -8.92
N ARG A 66 -22.83 0.09 -7.97
CA ARG A 66 -23.66 1.26 -8.26
C ARG A 66 -22.97 2.28 -9.16
N HIS A 67 -21.64 2.45 -9.03
CA HIS A 67 -20.86 3.32 -9.91
C HIS A 67 -20.74 2.75 -11.32
N ALA A 68 -20.45 1.47 -11.46
CA ALA A 68 -20.43 0.77 -12.74
C ALA A 68 -21.76 0.88 -13.48
N ALA A 69 -22.87 0.66 -12.75
CA ALA A 69 -24.20 0.82 -13.32
C ALA A 69 -24.47 2.23 -13.87
N ARG A 70 -23.97 3.29 -13.19
CA ARG A 70 -24.09 4.69 -13.70
C ARG A 70 -23.25 4.92 -14.95
N ILE A 71 -22.04 4.34 -15.03
CA ILE A 71 -21.20 4.41 -16.22
C ILE A 71 -21.91 3.74 -17.41
N LEU A 72 -22.41 2.52 -17.20
CA LEU A 72 -23.13 1.77 -18.24
C LEU A 72 -24.43 2.49 -18.67
N ASP A 73 -25.21 3.05 -17.72
CA ASP A 73 -26.42 3.79 -18.07
C ASP A 73 -26.12 5.08 -18.84
N LYS A 74 -24.99 5.74 -18.54
CA LYS A 74 -24.52 6.90 -19.30
C LYS A 74 -24.16 6.48 -20.74
N LEU A 75 -23.37 5.44 -20.89
CA LEU A 75 -22.93 4.94 -22.22
C LEU A 75 -24.14 4.46 -23.05
N ARG A 76 -25.09 3.74 -22.43
CA ARG A 76 -26.31 3.27 -23.12
C ARG A 76 -27.11 4.40 -23.79
N LYS A 77 -27.04 5.63 -23.25
CA LYS A 77 -27.71 6.80 -23.84
C LYS A 77 -27.02 7.31 -25.11
N GLU A 78 -25.77 6.93 -25.33
CA GLU A 78 -24.96 7.35 -26.49
C GLU A 78 -25.16 6.41 -27.71
N GLY A 79 -25.79 5.21 -27.53
CA GLY A 79 -26.01 4.26 -28.63
C GLY A 79 -26.60 2.92 -28.21
N ASN A 80 -26.62 1.99 -29.14
CA ASN A 80 -27.10 0.62 -28.87
C ASN A 80 -25.96 -0.24 -28.32
N ILE A 81 -26.06 -0.63 -27.05
CA ILE A 81 -25.02 -1.35 -26.33
C ILE A 81 -24.74 -2.77 -26.91
N ASN A 82 -25.72 -3.39 -27.55
CA ASN A 82 -25.54 -4.72 -28.17
C ASN A 82 -24.82 -4.63 -29.53
N LYS A 83 -24.87 -3.45 -30.20
CA LYS A 83 -24.17 -3.20 -31.46
C LYS A 83 -22.80 -2.57 -31.29
N GLY A 84 -22.47 -2.21 -30.05
CA GLY A 84 -21.24 -1.54 -29.66
C GLY A 84 -21.36 -0.02 -29.63
N ILE A 85 -20.92 0.57 -28.52
CA ILE A 85 -20.88 2.02 -28.25
C ILE A 85 -19.43 2.46 -28.28
N ASN A 86 -19.13 3.56 -28.95
CA ASN A 86 -17.77 4.10 -29.00
C ASN A 86 -17.33 4.58 -27.62
N LEU A 87 -16.15 4.13 -27.19
CA LEU A 87 -15.49 4.58 -25.97
C LEU A 87 -14.61 5.81 -26.25
N PRO A 88 -14.36 6.65 -25.23
CA PRO A 88 -13.50 7.83 -25.37
C PRO A 88 -12.08 7.52 -25.88
N GLY A 89 -11.59 6.29 -25.63
CA GLY A 89 -10.27 5.82 -26.08
C GLY A 89 -10.22 5.37 -27.55
N GLY A 90 -11.35 5.26 -28.25
CA GLY A 90 -11.42 4.81 -29.65
C GLY A 90 -11.93 3.38 -29.83
N GLY A 91 -11.97 2.56 -28.78
CA GLY A 91 -12.57 1.24 -28.76
C GLY A 91 -14.09 1.27 -28.69
N LYS A 92 -14.72 0.09 -28.70
CA LYS A 92 -16.17 -0.07 -28.54
C LYS A 92 -16.48 -0.90 -27.30
N LEU A 93 -17.52 -0.50 -26.58
CA LEU A 93 -18.13 -1.31 -25.53
C LEU A 93 -19.36 -2.02 -26.09
N ARG A 94 -19.48 -3.32 -25.86
CA ARG A 94 -20.72 -4.06 -26.08
C ARG A 94 -21.02 -5.00 -24.94
N VAL A 95 -22.29 -5.31 -24.75
CA VAL A 95 -22.76 -6.40 -23.91
C VAL A 95 -22.95 -7.61 -24.80
N GLU A 96 -22.41 -8.74 -24.37
CA GLU A 96 -22.49 -10.01 -25.08
C GLU A 96 -23.39 -10.97 -24.32
N MET A 97 -24.31 -11.60 -25.05
CA MET A 97 -25.22 -12.58 -24.46
C MET A 97 -24.51 -13.91 -24.20
N ASN A 98 -25.09 -14.76 -23.38
CA ASN A 98 -24.53 -16.08 -23.13
C ASN A 98 -24.53 -16.95 -24.39
N HIS A 99 -23.40 -17.52 -24.72
CA HIS A 99 -23.24 -18.42 -25.88
C HIS A 99 -23.44 -19.90 -25.47
N HIS A 100 -24.68 -20.28 -25.14
CA HIS A 100 -24.99 -21.61 -24.61
C HIS A 100 -24.60 -22.79 -25.53
N ASP A 101 -24.48 -22.55 -26.84
CA ASP A 101 -24.11 -23.55 -27.85
C ASP A 101 -22.60 -23.80 -27.90
N THR A 102 -21.78 -22.92 -27.32
CA THR A 102 -20.33 -23.08 -27.28
C THR A 102 -19.94 -24.16 -26.30
N VAL A 103 -19.13 -25.11 -26.73
CA VAL A 103 -18.73 -26.28 -25.96
C VAL A 103 -17.63 -25.92 -24.96
N ILE A 104 -17.93 -26.05 -23.68
CA ILE A 104 -16.96 -26.02 -22.57
C ILE A 104 -16.81 -27.43 -21.98
N PRO A 105 -15.76 -27.70 -21.16
CA PRO A 105 -15.58 -29.02 -20.56
C PRO A 105 -16.84 -29.53 -19.86
N GLN A 106 -17.24 -30.78 -20.12
CA GLN A 106 -18.46 -31.35 -19.56
C GLN A 106 -18.46 -31.45 -18.02
N SER A 107 -17.26 -31.47 -17.42
CA SER A 107 -17.08 -31.48 -15.96
C SER A 107 -17.36 -30.12 -15.31
N TRP A 108 -17.52 -29.07 -16.10
CA TRP A 108 -17.73 -27.72 -15.57
C TRP A 108 -19.23 -27.45 -15.36
N ASP A 109 -19.54 -26.89 -14.20
CA ASP A 109 -20.89 -26.45 -13.89
C ASP A 109 -21.25 -25.21 -14.72
N LYS A 110 -22.19 -25.37 -15.66
CA LYS A 110 -22.64 -24.30 -16.56
C LYS A 110 -23.45 -23.20 -15.87
N SER A 111 -23.85 -23.40 -14.62
CA SER A 111 -24.57 -22.38 -13.83
C SER A 111 -23.62 -21.35 -13.20
N LYS A 112 -22.33 -21.68 -13.03
CA LYS A 112 -21.33 -20.77 -12.44
C LYS A 112 -21.01 -19.62 -13.39
N ALA A 113 -20.97 -18.40 -12.83
CA ALA A 113 -20.70 -17.17 -13.57
C ALA A 113 -19.36 -17.22 -14.32
N ASP A 114 -18.27 -17.62 -13.65
CA ASP A 114 -16.93 -17.74 -14.25
C ASP A 114 -16.95 -18.62 -15.51
N ASN A 115 -17.65 -19.78 -15.43
CA ASN A 115 -17.70 -20.71 -16.56
C ASN A 115 -18.54 -20.14 -17.72
N ARG A 116 -19.57 -19.32 -17.44
CA ARG A 116 -20.34 -18.58 -18.45
C ARG A 116 -19.50 -17.48 -19.09
N ILE A 117 -18.68 -16.76 -18.33
CA ILE A 117 -17.74 -15.76 -18.86
C ILE A 117 -16.74 -16.43 -19.81
N LEU A 118 -16.12 -17.53 -19.39
CA LEU A 118 -15.19 -18.29 -20.24
C LEU A 118 -15.87 -18.86 -21.49
N GLN A 119 -17.15 -19.22 -21.42
CA GLN A 119 -17.93 -19.66 -22.58
C GLN A 119 -18.09 -18.52 -23.59
N VAL A 120 -18.36 -17.30 -23.15
CA VAL A 120 -18.42 -16.11 -24.02
C VAL A 120 -17.04 -15.84 -24.64
N CYS A 121 -15.96 -15.86 -23.87
CA CYS A 121 -14.61 -15.68 -24.39
C CYS A 121 -14.27 -16.66 -25.50
N LYS A 122 -14.59 -17.94 -25.26
CA LYS A 122 -14.34 -19.00 -26.25
C LYS A 122 -15.18 -18.81 -27.52
N ALA A 123 -16.45 -18.44 -27.38
CA ALA A 123 -17.33 -18.18 -28.51
C ALA A 123 -16.79 -17.05 -29.41
N LEU A 124 -16.38 -15.93 -28.82
CA LEU A 124 -15.81 -14.80 -29.53
C LEU A 124 -14.50 -15.16 -30.23
N LYS A 125 -13.66 -15.98 -29.57
CA LYS A 125 -12.43 -16.49 -30.18
C LYS A 125 -12.72 -17.40 -31.39
N GLU A 126 -13.72 -18.28 -31.29
CA GLU A 126 -14.15 -19.13 -32.40
C GLU A 126 -14.73 -18.31 -33.57
N GLN A 127 -15.23 -17.10 -33.29
CA GLN A 127 -15.66 -16.12 -34.32
C GLN A 127 -14.49 -15.35 -34.95
N GLY A 128 -13.26 -15.59 -34.48
CA GLY A 128 -12.04 -14.99 -35.05
C GLY A 128 -11.59 -13.69 -34.40
N GLU A 129 -12.13 -13.34 -33.24
CA GLU A 129 -11.67 -12.19 -32.45
C GLU A 129 -10.38 -12.53 -31.64
N ASP A 130 -9.50 -11.55 -31.46
CA ASP A 130 -8.34 -11.66 -30.57
C ASP A 130 -8.77 -11.35 -29.13
N VAL A 131 -9.21 -12.40 -28.41
CA VAL A 131 -9.91 -12.30 -27.14
C VAL A 131 -8.96 -12.47 -25.96
N TYR A 132 -9.09 -11.57 -24.99
CA TYR A 132 -8.42 -11.59 -23.70
C TYR A 132 -9.46 -11.53 -22.57
N LEU A 133 -9.49 -12.53 -21.72
CA LEU A 133 -10.22 -12.44 -20.44
C LEU A 133 -9.42 -11.61 -19.44
N ILE A 134 -10.06 -10.63 -18.85
CA ILE A 134 -9.50 -9.83 -17.76
C ILE A 134 -10.18 -10.22 -16.47
N SER A 135 -9.45 -10.86 -15.56
CA SER A 135 -9.94 -11.29 -14.26
C SER A 135 -8.89 -11.14 -13.17
N LYS A 136 -9.32 -10.78 -11.96
CA LYS A 136 -8.50 -10.79 -10.75
C LYS A 136 -8.49 -12.15 -10.06
N ASP A 137 -9.37 -13.08 -10.46
CA ASP A 137 -9.39 -14.43 -9.93
C ASP A 137 -8.36 -15.31 -10.63
N ILE A 138 -7.39 -15.80 -9.84
CA ILE A 138 -6.32 -16.68 -10.32
C ILE A 138 -6.89 -17.99 -10.90
N PHE A 139 -7.91 -18.57 -10.24
CA PHE A 139 -8.48 -19.83 -10.70
C PHE A 139 -9.28 -19.68 -11.99
N GLU A 140 -9.94 -18.53 -12.17
CA GLU A 140 -10.61 -18.24 -13.43
C GLU A 140 -9.61 -18.06 -14.57
N ARG A 141 -8.47 -17.39 -14.31
CA ARG A 141 -7.37 -17.27 -15.29
C ARG A 141 -6.80 -18.64 -15.66
N ILE A 142 -6.53 -19.51 -14.67
CA ILE A 142 -6.05 -20.87 -14.93
C ILE A 142 -7.06 -21.68 -15.78
N LYS A 143 -8.35 -21.56 -15.50
CA LYS A 143 -9.39 -22.19 -16.32
C LYS A 143 -9.41 -21.62 -17.74
N GLY A 144 -9.20 -20.33 -17.92
CA GLY A 144 -9.09 -19.68 -19.22
C GLY A 144 -7.97 -20.27 -20.06
N ASP A 145 -6.78 -20.44 -19.46
CA ASP A 145 -5.64 -21.10 -20.11
C ASP A 145 -6.00 -22.54 -20.53
N CYS A 146 -6.71 -23.30 -19.67
CA CYS A 146 -7.12 -24.67 -19.98
C CYS A 146 -8.05 -24.78 -21.21
N VAL A 147 -8.83 -23.74 -21.51
CA VAL A 147 -9.71 -23.71 -22.70
C VAL A 147 -9.10 -22.90 -23.86
N GLY A 148 -7.84 -22.48 -23.71
CA GLY A 148 -7.09 -21.78 -24.73
C GLY A 148 -7.50 -20.34 -24.95
N VAL A 149 -8.09 -19.68 -23.96
CA VAL A 149 -8.40 -18.24 -23.95
C VAL A 149 -7.18 -17.50 -23.39
N ASN A 150 -6.77 -16.39 -24.00
CA ASN A 150 -5.75 -15.53 -23.42
C ASN A 150 -6.31 -14.86 -22.18
N VAL A 151 -5.53 -14.80 -21.10
CA VAL A 151 -5.97 -14.26 -19.80
C VAL A 151 -4.95 -13.26 -19.27
N GLU A 152 -5.45 -12.19 -18.66
CA GLU A 152 -4.61 -11.14 -18.04
C GLU A 152 -5.24 -10.68 -16.71
N ASP A 153 -4.40 -10.23 -15.77
CA ASP A 153 -4.88 -9.54 -14.57
C ASP A 153 -5.13 -8.06 -14.87
N PHE A 154 -6.03 -7.43 -14.13
CA PHE A 154 -6.34 -6.02 -14.27
C PHE A 154 -5.61 -5.17 -13.23
N TYR A 155 -4.82 -4.24 -13.70
CA TYR A 155 -4.12 -3.27 -12.87
C TYR A 155 -4.46 -1.84 -13.28
N GLU A 156 -5.26 -1.13 -12.49
CA GLU A 156 -5.55 0.31 -12.73
C GLU A 156 -4.39 1.21 -12.32
N LYS A 157 -3.80 0.90 -11.17
CA LYS A 157 -2.73 1.70 -10.56
C LYS A 157 -1.73 0.76 -9.91
N VAL A 158 -0.70 0.43 -10.65
CA VAL A 158 0.38 -0.44 -10.17
C VAL A 158 1.68 0.32 -10.00
N VAL A 159 2.50 -0.22 -9.13
CA VAL A 159 3.91 0.15 -8.97
C VAL A 159 4.80 -0.95 -9.57
N PRO A 160 6.11 -0.74 -9.70
CA PRO A 160 7.05 -1.78 -10.13
C PRO A 160 6.95 -3.06 -9.31
N GLU A 161 7.56 -4.14 -9.78
CA GLU A 161 7.76 -5.36 -8.99
C GLU A 161 8.38 -5.04 -7.64
N TYR A 162 8.06 -5.84 -6.62
CA TYR A 162 8.43 -5.56 -5.22
C TYR A 162 9.92 -5.25 -5.05
N ASP A 163 10.80 -6.04 -5.68
CA ASP A 163 12.25 -5.87 -5.60
C ASP A 163 12.77 -4.58 -6.27
N SER A 164 11.98 -4.00 -7.18
CA SER A 164 12.29 -2.75 -7.88
C SER A 164 11.63 -1.53 -7.25
N GLN A 165 10.83 -1.70 -6.19
CA GLN A 165 10.13 -0.60 -5.53
C GLN A 165 11.09 0.29 -4.75
N TYR A 166 10.75 1.57 -4.68
CA TYR A 166 11.51 2.54 -3.90
C TYR A 166 11.51 2.19 -2.40
N THR A 167 12.70 2.00 -1.85
CA THR A 167 12.89 1.61 -0.45
C THR A 167 13.06 2.78 0.52
N GLY A 168 13.29 3.99 0.00
CA GLY A 168 13.61 5.16 0.82
C GLY A 168 15.05 5.18 1.32
N ARG A 169 15.86 4.14 1.05
CA ARG A 169 17.25 4.02 1.51
C ARG A 169 18.15 3.48 0.40
N ILE A 170 19.45 3.77 0.51
CA ILE A 170 20.46 3.30 -0.44
C ILE A 170 21.81 3.14 0.28
N ASP A 171 22.58 2.14 -0.15
CA ASP A 171 23.97 1.93 0.23
C ASP A 171 24.89 2.65 -0.78
N VAL A 172 25.83 3.46 -0.29
CA VAL A 172 26.82 4.15 -1.11
C VAL A 172 28.21 3.94 -0.59
N TYR A 173 29.19 4.00 -1.48
CA TYR A 173 30.59 3.70 -1.22
C TYR A 173 31.45 4.91 -1.56
N VAL A 174 32.34 5.26 -0.67
CA VAL A 174 33.27 6.40 -0.81
C VAL A 174 34.66 6.04 -0.31
N PRO A 175 35.72 6.68 -0.80
CA PRO A 175 37.05 6.56 -0.19
C PRO A 175 37.05 6.95 1.29
N ALA A 176 37.92 6.33 2.11
CA ALA A 176 37.98 6.57 3.56
C ALA A 176 38.18 8.05 3.92
N GLU A 177 38.94 8.79 3.13
CA GLU A 177 39.13 10.22 3.30
C GLU A 177 37.83 11.01 3.23
N LYS A 178 36.93 10.65 2.28
CA LYS A 178 35.64 11.30 2.11
C LYS A 178 34.68 10.99 3.26
N LEU A 179 34.79 9.80 3.84
CA LEU A 179 34.03 9.45 5.03
C LEU A 179 34.49 10.27 6.25
N GLN A 180 35.79 10.52 6.39
CA GLN A 180 36.34 11.41 7.42
C GLN A 180 35.89 12.87 7.19
N ASP A 181 35.89 13.32 5.95
CA ASP A 181 35.37 14.64 5.56
C ASP A 181 33.88 14.78 5.97
N PHE A 182 33.08 13.76 5.78
CA PHE A 182 31.68 13.76 6.19
C PHE A 182 31.49 13.96 7.69
N PHE A 183 32.30 13.31 8.52
CA PHE A 183 32.24 13.51 9.98
C PHE A 183 32.68 14.91 10.40
N LYS A 184 33.68 15.45 9.71
CA LYS A 184 34.24 16.78 10.01
C LYS A 184 33.35 17.91 9.50
N ASN A 185 32.98 17.87 8.23
CA ASN A 185 32.27 18.94 7.52
C ASN A 185 30.74 18.87 7.69
N LYS A 186 30.21 17.73 8.18
CA LYS A 186 28.76 17.45 8.34
C LYS A 186 28.00 17.43 7.02
N TYR A 187 28.68 17.14 5.91
CA TYR A 187 28.09 16.87 4.61
C TYR A 187 29.02 16.03 3.73
N LEU A 188 28.43 15.38 2.71
CA LEU A 188 29.13 14.66 1.65
C LEU A 188 28.61 15.16 0.29
N ASP A 189 29.54 15.62 -0.56
CA ASP A 189 29.23 15.99 -1.95
C ASP A 189 29.12 14.75 -2.83
N LEU A 190 28.25 14.81 -3.85
CA LEU A 190 27.90 13.67 -4.69
C LEU A 190 28.97 13.30 -5.74
N GLN A 191 30.03 14.06 -5.88
CA GLN A 191 31.03 13.86 -6.96
C GLN A 191 31.71 12.50 -6.90
N ASN A 192 31.92 11.96 -5.69
CA ASN A 192 32.62 10.69 -5.43
C ASN A 192 31.74 9.63 -4.79
N VAL A 193 30.43 9.77 -4.90
CA VAL A 193 29.47 8.81 -4.35
C VAL A 193 29.15 7.76 -5.40
N LEU A 194 29.45 6.51 -5.08
CA LEU A 194 29.15 5.35 -5.91
C LEU A 194 28.20 4.41 -5.18
N SER A 195 27.41 3.65 -5.90
CA SER A 195 26.67 2.50 -5.39
C SER A 195 27.15 1.23 -6.08
N TYR A 196 26.89 0.07 -5.50
CA TYR A 196 27.31 -1.21 -6.04
C TYR A 196 26.12 -2.02 -6.54
N SER A 197 26.20 -2.47 -7.80
CA SER A 197 25.25 -3.44 -8.36
C SER A 197 25.73 -4.84 -8.07
N TYR A 198 24.95 -5.63 -7.33
CA TYR A 198 25.26 -7.02 -7.05
C TYR A 198 25.02 -7.94 -8.27
N GLU A 199 24.13 -7.52 -9.19
CA GLU A 199 23.84 -8.23 -10.44
C GLU A 199 25.01 -8.10 -11.42
N ASP A 200 25.43 -6.85 -11.70
CA ASP A 200 26.48 -6.55 -12.66
C ASP A 200 27.90 -6.65 -12.05
N LYS A 201 28.00 -6.70 -10.71
CA LYS A 201 29.23 -6.66 -9.93
C LYS A 201 30.11 -5.44 -10.21
N GLU A 202 29.47 -4.31 -10.46
CA GLU A 202 30.13 -3.05 -10.80
C GLU A 202 29.65 -1.88 -9.93
N TYR A 203 30.54 -0.89 -9.78
CA TYR A 203 30.18 0.38 -9.15
C TYR A 203 29.56 1.33 -10.19
N TYR A 204 28.47 1.98 -9.81
CA TYR A 204 27.78 2.96 -10.64
C TYR A 204 27.47 4.25 -9.87
N LYS A 205 27.22 5.36 -10.58
CA LYS A 205 26.79 6.61 -9.98
C LYS A 205 25.27 6.55 -9.71
N PRO A 206 24.83 6.54 -8.44
CA PRO A 206 23.41 6.43 -8.13
C PRO A 206 22.66 7.73 -8.39
N GLN A 207 21.41 7.61 -8.76
CA GLN A 207 20.45 8.71 -8.69
C GLN A 207 19.87 8.77 -7.28
N LEU A 208 20.14 9.85 -6.54
CA LEU A 208 19.55 10.07 -5.22
C LEU A 208 18.27 10.89 -5.32
N TYR A 209 17.33 10.58 -4.44
CA TYR A 209 16.05 11.27 -4.34
C TYR A 209 15.98 12.10 -3.05
N MET A 210 15.29 13.24 -3.10
CA MET A 210 15.09 14.09 -1.92
C MET A 210 14.57 13.28 -0.73
N ASN A 211 15.15 13.49 0.44
CA ASN A 211 14.88 12.79 1.70
C ASN A 211 15.24 11.30 1.73
N GLN A 212 15.94 10.78 0.71
CA GLN A 212 16.42 9.39 0.73
C GLN A 212 17.51 9.21 1.80
N PHE A 213 17.36 8.18 2.60
CA PHE A 213 18.36 7.78 3.59
C PHE A 213 19.54 7.08 2.92
N VAL A 214 20.74 7.34 3.45
CA VAL A 214 21.99 6.88 2.86
C VAL A 214 22.84 6.19 3.91
N ILE A 215 23.28 4.97 3.62
CA ILE A 215 24.30 4.26 4.38
C ILE A 215 25.61 4.47 3.61
N ILE A 216 26.55 5.16 4.22
CA ILE A 216 27.84 5.50 3.61
C ILE A 216 28.87 4.47 4.09
N HIS A 217 29.43 3.69 3.17
CA HIS A 217 30.48 2.70 3.43
C HIS A 217 31.84 3.23 2.96
N SER A 218 32.90 2.92 3.71
CA SER A 218 34.25 3.13 3.25
C SER A 218 34.64 2.03 2.26
N MET A 219 35.23 2.40 1.11
CA MET A 219 35.80 1.44 0.17
C MET A 219 37.06 0.74 0.72
N ASP A 220 37.73 1.37 1.68
CA ASP A 220 39.00 0.90 2.21
C ASP A 220 38.83 0.07 3.48
N ASN A 221 37.67 0.16 4.15
CA ASN A 221 37.38 -0.53 5.40
C ASN A 221 35.88 -0.76 5.60
N ASP A 222 35.43 -1.97 5.42
CA ASP A 222 34.02 -2.38 5.53
C ASP A 222 33.38 -2.14 6.92
N LYS A 223 34.21 -1.96 7.96
CA LYS A 223 33.72 -1.67 9.32
C LYS A 223 33.43 -0.18 9.54
N GLN A 224 33.87 0.71 8.64
CA GLN A 224 33.64 2.13 8.74
C GLN A 224 32.41 2.53 7.93
N THR A 225 31.37 2.92 8.64
CA THR A 225 30.11 3.37 8.05
C THR A 225 29.61 4.65 8.68
N ALA A 226 28.81 5.42 7.96
CA ALA A 226 28.07 6.56 8.49
C ALA A 226 26.65 6.57 7.95
N LEU A 227 25.75 7.22 8.67
CA LEU A 227 24.36 7.37 8.28
C LEU A 227 24.06 8.82 7.90
N GLY A 228 23.37 8.98 6.80
CA GLY A 228 22.99 10.30 6.31
C GLY A 228 21.65 10.29 5.60
N ARG A 229 21.27 11.48 5.14
CA ARG A 229 20.07 11.72 4.34
C ARG A 229 20.40 12.71 3.22
N PHE A 230 19.90 12.45 2.04
CA PHE A 230 20.05 13.37 0.91
C PHE A 230 19.07 14.54 1.03
N ASP A 231 19.58 15.76 1.06
CA ASP A 231 18.80 17.00 1.24
C ASP A 231 18.37 17.66 -0.09
N GLY A 232 18.64 17.00 -1.21
CA GLY A 232 18.38 17.49 -2.57
C GLY A 232 19.63 18.06 -3.25
N LYS A 233 20.74 18.28 -2.51
CA LYS A 233 22.01 18.77 -3.02
C LYS A 233 23.20 17.92 -2.54
N LYS A 234 23.20 17.52 -1.29
CA LYS A 234 24.29 16.79 -0.64
C LYS A 234 23.72 15.81 0.39
N VAL A 235 24.52 14.85 0.83
CA VAL A 235 24.18 13.97 1.94
C VAL A 235 24.58 14.66 3.25
N VAL A 236 23.62 14.78 4.18
CA VAL A 236 23.81 15.36 5.51
C VAL A 236 23.63 14.29 6.59
N PRO A 237 24.32 14.42 7.77
CA PRO A 237 24.13 13.46 8.85
C PRO A 237 22.70 13.48 9.39
N LEU A 238 22.30 12.38 10.00
CA LEU A 238 21.05 12.28 10.75
C LEU A 238 21.18 13.07 12.07
N ILE A 239 20.06 13.58 12.57
CA ILE A 239 19.98 14.44 13.75
C ILE A 239 19.46 13.65 14.97
N PHE A 240 18.52 12.74 14.77
CA PHE A 240 17.71 12.14 15.83
C PHE A 240 18.09 10.68 16.17
N THR A 241 19.26 10.20 15.74
CA THR A 241 19.69 8.79 15.93
C THR A 241 19.87 8.37 17.38
N GLU A 242 20.12 9.31 18.29
CA GLU A 242 20.36 9.05 19.71
C GLU A 242 19.11 9.27 20.59
N MET A 243 17.97 9.62 19.98
CA MET A 243 16.71 9.78 20.71
C MET A 243 16.22 8.44 21.23
N LYS A 244 15.69 8.46 22.46
CA LYS A 244 15.16 7.29 23.17
C LYS A 244 13.73 7.57 23.63
N PRO A 245 12.74 7.56 22.70
CA PRO A 245 11.36 7.82 23.09
C PRO A 245 10.89 6.80 24.12
N LEU A 246 10.47 7.26 25.31
CA LEU A 246 10.03 6.42 26.42
C LEU A 246 11.04 5.29 26.74
N GLY A 247 12.34 5.60 26.74
CA GLY A 247 13.40 4.62 27.03
C GLY A 247 13.75 3.66 25.88
N LEU A 248 13.01 3.63 24.77
CA LEU A 248 13.27 2.74 23.65
C LEU A 248 14.58 3.10 22.93
N THR A 249 15.43 2.11 22.74
CA THR A 249 16.68 2.23 21.99
C THR A 249 16.59 1.56 20.63
N THR A 250 17.19 2.20 19.61
CA THR A 250 17.29 1.58 18.27
C THR A 250 18.32 0.47 18.25
N ARG A 251 18.00 -0.65 17.63
CA ARG A 251 18.86 -1.85 17.52
C ARG A 251 19.49 -2.03 16.15
N ASN A 252 18.94 -1.39 15.13
CA ASN A 252 19.40 -1.52 13.75
C ASN A 252 19.31 -0.19 12.98
N VAL A 253 19.85 -0.17 11.75
CA VAL A 253 19.92 1.03 10.91
C VAL A 253 18.53 1.48 10.45
N GLY A 254 17.65 0.55 10.11
CA GLY A 254 16.28 0.89 9.71
C GLY A 254 15.51 1.64 10.79
N GLN A 255 15.66 1.21 12.06
CA GLN A 255 15.05 1.91 13.20
C GLN A 255 15.65 3.32 13.41
N LYS A 256 16.94 3.53 13.15
CA LYS A 256 17.55 4.88 13.18
C LYS A 256 16.97 5.79 12.10
N PHE A 257 16.77 5.28 10.89
CA PHE A 257 16.12 6.02 9.80
C PHE A 257 14.64 6.32 10.13
N MET A 258 13.96 5.36 10.73
CA MET A 258 12.58 5.54 11.17
C MET A 258 12.48 6.65 12.24
N LEU A 259 13.37 6.67 13.24
CA LEU A 259 13.42 7.75 14.23
C LEU A 259 13.66 9.11 13.59
N GLU A 260 14.62 9.21 12.68
CA GLU A 260 14.88 10.46 11.96
C GLU A 260 13.62 10.97 11.25
N ALA A 261 12.89 10.08 10.57
CA ALA A 261 11.65 10.43 9.88
C ALA A 261 10.54 10.85 10.87
N LEU A 262 10.40 10.15 11.99
CA LEU A 262 9.37 10.41 12.99
C LEU A 262 9.63 11.72 13.76
N TYR A 263 10.87 11.98 14.17
CA TYR A 263 11.20 13.18 14.93
C TYR A 263 11.31 14.46 14.12
N THR A 264 11.52 14.36 12.79
CA THR A 264 11.44 15.54 11.89
C THR A 264 10.03 16.15 11.98
N ASN A 265 9.92 17.44 12.25
CA ASN A 265 8.65 18.13 12.49
C ASN A 265 7.70 18.10 11.29
N ALA A 266 6.39 18.30 11.54
CA ALA A 266 5.35 18.20 10.53
C ALA A 266 5.44 19.24 9.40
N ASP A 267 6.06 20.39 9.63
CA ASP A 267 6.34 21.41 8.60
C ASP A 267 7.28 20.90 7.49
N ARG A 268 8.22 20.01 7.85
CA ARG A 268 9.20 19.41 6.93
C ARG A 268 8.85 17.99 6.50
N ALA A 269 8.21 17.23 7.36
CA ALA A 269 7.84 15.83 7.13
C ALA A 269 6.39 15.56 7.57
N PRO A 270 5.38 16.20 6.94
CA PRO A 270 3.99 15.91 7.25
C PRO A 270 3.57 14.49 6.87
N LEU A 271 4.28 13.84 5.95
CA LEU A 271 4.05 12.46 5.57
C LEU A 271 5.28 11.60 5.82
N VAL A 272 5.09 10.51 6.56
CA VAL A 272 6.08 9.45 6.77
C VAL A 272 5.49 8.13 6.30
N ILE A 273 6.24 7.37 5.50
CA ILE A 273 5.85 6.04 5.02
C ILE A 273 6.88 5.03 5.51
N ILE A 274 6.41 4.02 6.27
CA ILE A 274 7.25 2.99 6.86
C ILE A 274 6.76 1.63 6.36
N LYS A 275 7.56 0.99 5.52
CA LYS A 275 7.31 -0.36 5.02
C LYS A 275 8.24 -1.37 5.69
N GLY A 276 7.85 -2.61 5.77
CA GLY A 276 8.74 -3.71 6.18
C GLY A 276 8.03 -4.83 6.90
N PRO A 277 8.72 -5.95 7.13
CA PRO A 277 8.12 -7.14 7.71
C PRO A 277 7.61 -6.90 9.13
N ALA A 278 6.65 -7.73 9.53
CA ALA A 278 6.15 -7.73 10.91
C ALA A 278 7.29 -8.01 11.89
N GLY A 279 7.23 -7.39 13.09
CA GLY A 279 8.28 -7.54 14.13
C GLY A 279 9.47 -6.59 13.99
N THR A 280 9.44 -5.63 13.05
CA THR A 280 10.46 -4.58 12.95
C THR A 280 10.18 -3.34 13.83
N ALA A 281 9.19 -3.45 14.72
CA ALA A 281 8.78 -2.43 15.70
C ALA A 281 8.23 -1.11 15.09
N LYS A 282 7.67 -1.15 13.87
CA LYS A 282 7.11 0.02 13.19
C LYS A 282 6.08 0.78 14.02
N THR A 283 5.06 0.07 14.48
CA THR A 283 3.95 0.62 15.26
C THR A 283 4.42 1.07 16.64
N LEU A 284 5.30 0.28 17.28
CA LEU A 284 5.87 0.60 18.57
C LEU A 284 6.63 1.94 18.57
N PHE A 285 7.58 2.13 17.66
CA PHE A 285 8.33 3.39 17.56
C PHE A 285 7.46 4.57 17.14
N SER A 286 6.44 4.33 16.30
CA SER A 286 5.51 5.39 15.89
C SER A 286 4.63 5.88 17.02
N LEU A 287 4.18 4.98 17.91
CA LEU A 287 3.47 5.32 19.14
C LEU A 287 4.39 6.01 20.14
N ALA A 288 5.59 5.45 20.40
CA ALA A 288 6.55 6.00 21.32
C ALA A 288 6.98 7.43 20.96
N ALA A 289 7.30 7.68 19.68
CA ALA A 289 7.64 9.01 19.21
C ALA A 289 6.46 9.99 19.34
N GLY A 290 5.23 9.54 19.06
CA GLY A 290 4.03 10.37 19.24
C GLY A 290 3.75 10.71 20.70
N LEU A 291 3.86 9.75 21.60
CA LEU A 291 3.69 9.98 23.04
C LEU A 291 4.76 10.93 23.57
N TYR A 292 6.03 10.73 23.21
CA TYR A 292 7.11 11.64 23.56
C TYR A 292 6.82 13.08 23.11
N LYS A 293 6.43 13.26 21.85
CA LYS A 293 6.10 14.58 21.27
C LYS A 293 4.92 15.26 21.95
N ILE A 294 3.98 14.51 22.53
CA ILE A 294 2.79 15.07 23.17
C ILE A 294 2.97 15.27 24.68
N LEU A 295 3.70 14.38 25.35
CA LEU A 295 3.79 14.36 26.81
C LEU A 295 5.05 15.00 27.36
N GLU A 296 6.18 14.88 26.65
CA GLU A 296 7.49 15.29 27.14
C GLU A 296 8.03 16.58 26.49
N GLU A 297 7.57 16.89 25.27
CA GLU A 297 7.99 18.12 24.58
C GLU A 297 7.20 19.33 25.10
N ASN A 298 7.89 20.35 25.64
CA ASN A 298 7.26 21.51 26.30
C ASN A 298 6.33 22.35 25.41
N ASP A 299 6.60 22.37 24.10
CA ASP A 299 5.80 23.07 23.08
C ASP A 299 5.23 22.06 22.06
N SER A 300 4.45 21.08 22.54
CA SER A 300 3.87 20.08 21.66
C SER A 300 3.04 20.70 20.55
N GLU A 301 3.43 20.44 19.29
CA GLU A 301 2.66 20.83 18.10
C GLU A 301 1.39 20.00 17.94
N TYR A 302 1.32 18.82 18.55
CA TYR A 302 0.27 17.84 18.38
C TYR A 302 -0.70 17.81 19.55
N ARG A 303 -1.99 17.72 19.26
CA ARG A 303 -3.06 17.66 20.28
C ARG A 303 -3.28 16.25 20.81
N ARG A 304 -3.09 15.24 19.96
CA ARG A 304 -3.34 13.82 20.28
C ARG A 304 -2.74 12.90 19.24
N ILE A 305 -2.63 11.64 19.59
CA ILE A 305 -2.39 10.55 18.66
C ILE A 305 -3.74 10.02 18.16
N LEU A 306 -3.90 9.92 16.85
CA LEU A 306 -5.04 9.29 16.21
C LEU A 306 -4.56 8.02 15.52
N VAL A 307 -4.99 6.86 15.98
CA VAL A 307 -4.64 5.56 15.39
C VAL A 307 -5.80 5.06 14.57
N CYS A 308 -5.52 4.70 13.33
CA CYS A 308 -6.49 4.14 12.38
C CYS A 308 -5.98 2.81 11.82
N ARG A 309 -6.87 1.83 11.71
CA ARG A 309 -6.61 0.57 10.98
C ARG A 309 -7.71 0.34 9.95
N PRO A 310 -7.40 -0.22 8.77
CA PRO A 310 -8.41 -0.72 7.86
C PRO A 310 -9.18 -1.87 8.50
N ASN A 311 -10.49 -1.88 8.37
CA ASN A 311 -11.28 -3.05 8.71
C ASN A 311 -11.24 -3.99 7.50
N VAL A 312 -10.39 -4.99 7.54
CA VAL A 312 -10.43 -6.11 6.61
C VAL A 312 -11.14 -7.23 7.36
N THR A 313 -12.42 -7.36 7.16
CA THR A 313 -13.14 -8.54 7.60
C THR A 313 -12.88 -9.63 6.57
N MET A 314 -12.15 -10.68 6.96
CA MET A 314 -12.25 -11.95 6.28
C MET A 314 -13.71 -12.41 6.44
N ASP A 315 -14.48 -12.34 5.36
CA ASP A 315 -15.81 -12.97 5.14
C ASP A 315 -17.01 -12.60 6.01
N GLU A 316 -16.94 -11.69 6.96
CA GLU A 316 -18.16 -11.25 7.63
C GLU A 316 -18.23 -9.72 7.71
N ASP A 317 -19.30 -9.16 7.12
CA ASP A 317 -19.79 -7.85 7.51
C ASP A 317 -19.74 -7.77 9.04
N ILE A 318 -19.20 -6.66 9.59
CA ILE A 318 -19.41 -6.31 10.99
C ILE A 318 -20.91 -5.96 11.11
N GLY A 319 -21.75 -6.90 10.67
CA GLY A 319 -23.18 -6.86 10.79
C GLY A 319 -23.51 -6.80 12.28
N TYR A 320 -24.43 -6.01 12.66
CA TYR A 320 -25.16 -5.97 13.94
C TYR A 320 -24.46 -6.66 15.15
N LEU A 321 -23.19 -6.34 15.43
CA LEU A 321 -22.65 -6.56 16.76
C LEU A 321 -23.33 -5.54 17.66
N PRO A 322 -24.06 -5.96 18.73
CA PRO A 322 -24.62 -5.05 19.71
C PRO A 322 -23.47 -4.36 20.45
N GLY A 323 -23.55 -3.05 20.60
CA GLY A 323 -22.55 -2.27 21.31
C GLY A 323 -22.31 -0.90 20.69
N SER A 324 -21.55 -0.05 21.40
CA SER A 324 -21.11 1.25 20.89
C SER A 324 -20.12 1.06 19.72
N GLU A 325 -19.89 2.11 18.93
CA GLU A 325 -18.87 2.12 17.86
C GLU A 325 -17.48 1.72 18.36
N GLN A 326 -17.15 2.10 19.61
CA GLN A 326 -15.90 1.74 20.27
C GLN A 326 -15.80 0.23 20.57
N ASP A 327 -16.91 -0.40 20.97
CA ASP A 327 -16.93 -1.85 21.25
C ASP A 327 -16.68 -2.68 19.99
N LYS A 328 -17.11 -2.17 18.84
CA LYS A 328 -16.91 -2.83 17.51
C LYS A 328 -15.48 -2.70 16.99
N ILE A 329 -14.79 -1.61 17.33
CA ILE A 329 -13.41 -1.34 16.86
C ILE A 329 -12.38 -1.97 17.81
N SER A 330 -12.75 -2.19 19.09
CA SER A 330 -11.87 -2.70 20.14
C SER A 330 -11.07 -3.97 19.75
N PRO A 331 -11.64 -5.02 19.13
CA PRO A 331 -10.88 -6.21 18.76
C PRO A 331 -9.75 -5.92 17.76
N PHE A 332 -9.98 -5.01 16.82
CA PHE A 332 -8.98 -4.64 15.79
C PHE A 332 -7.85 -3.77 16.33
N MET A 333 -8.06 -3.16 17.50
CA MET A 333 -7.08 -2.30 18.17
C MET A 333 -6.22 -3.04 19.20
N ARG A 334 -6.46 -4.32 19.43
CA ARG A 334 -5.68 -5.11 20.40
C ARG A 334 -4.16 -5.01 20.21
N PRO A 335 -3.61 -5.08 18.95
CA PRO A 335 -2.18 -4.89 18.76
C PRO A 335 -1.65 -3.50 19.17
N ILE A 336 -2.51 -2.48 19.22
CA ILE A 336 -2.14 -1.16 19.71
C ILE A 336 -2.02 -1.18 21.24
N PHE A 337 -2.93 -1.85 21.93
CA PHE A 337 -2.86 -2.05 23.38
C PHE A 337 -1.60 -2.83 23.76
N ASP A 338 -1.28 -3.93 23.05
CA ASP A 338 -0.08 -4.73 23.30
C ASP A 338 1.21 -3.87 23.16
N ASN A 339 1.27 -2.98 22.17
CA ASN A 339 2.39 -2.04 22.02
C ASN A 339 2.42 -0.98 23.14
N LEU A 340 1.26 -0.50 23.61
CA LEU A 340 1.19 0.44 24.71
C LEU A 340 1.62 -0.20 26.05
N GLU A 341 1.28 -1.46 26.28
CA GLU A 341 1.76 -2.23 27.44
C GLU A 341 3.29 -2.26 27.45
N ILE A 342 3.93 -2.59 26.33
CA ILE A 342 5.39 -2.59 26.21
C ILE A 342 5.97 -1.19 26.51
N LEU A 343 5.34 -0.13 25.99
CA LEU A 343 5.83 1.24 26.17
C LEU A 343 5.71 1.73 27.61
N VAL A 344 4.59 1.46 28.23
CA VAL A 344 4.32 1.88 29.62
C VAL A 344 5.18 1.10 30.59
N ASP A 345 5.41 -0.21 30.36
CA ASP A 345 6.28 -1.04 31.20
C ASP A 345 7.77 -0.75 30.99
N SER A 346 8.16 -0.19 29.84
CA SER A 346 9.55 0.17 29.54
C SER A 346 10.01 1.50 30.14
N ASP A 347 9.12 2.28 30.71
CA ASP A 347 9.47 3.54 31.39
C ASP A 347 10.28 3.25 32.64
N GLU A 348 11.59 3.56 32.64
CA GLU A 348 12.51 3.34 33.75
C GLU A 348 12.13 4.15 35.01
N ASN A 349 11.29 5.17 34.86
CA ASN A 349 10.87 6.05 35.94
C ASN A 349 9.62 5.53 36.70
N GLU A 350 8.78 4.73 36.04
CA GLU A 350 7.55 4.18 36.60
C GLU A 350 7.52 2.64 36.42
N ARG A 351 7.97 1.89 37.44
CA ARG A 351 7.79 0.42 37.44
C ARG A 351 6.43 0.06 38.00
N TYR A 352 5.58 -0.52 37.15
CA TYR A 352 4.26 -1.00 37.55
C TYR A 352 4.38 -2.30 38.35
N LYS A 353 3.62 -2.40 39.44
CA LYS A 353 3.69 -3.54 40.37
C LYS A 353 2.82 -4.71 39.95
N ASN A 354 1.83 -4.46 39.09
CA ASN A 354 0.89 -5.47 38.60
C ASN A 354 0.19 -5.01 37.29
N GLU A 355 -0.42 -5.96 36.57
CA GLU A 355 -1.18 -5.70 35.33
C GLU A 355 -2.33 -4.70 35.49
N GLY A 356 -2.91 -4.59 36.72
CA GLY A 356 -4.00 -3.64 36.96
C GLY A 356 -3.54 -2.19 36.85
N GLU A 357 -2.40 -1.86 37.46
CA GLU A 357 -1.83 -0.50 37.39
C GLU A 357 -1.44 -0.13 35.95
N LEU A 358 -0.89 -1.09 35.19
CA LEU A 358 -0.55 -0.92 33.80
C LEU A 358 -1.78 -0.61 32.91
N ASN A 359 -2.85 -1.40 33.07
CA ASN A 359 -4.11 -1.19 32.39
C ASN A 359 -4.78 0.15 32.76
N ASP A 360 -4.70 0.56 34.02
CA ASP A 360 -5.23 1.86 34.48
C ASP A 360 -4.48 3.03 33.82
N LYS A 361 -3.16 2.92 33.65
CA LYS A 361 -2.35 3.94 32.96
C LYS A 361 -2.68 4.02 31.46
N ILE A 362 -2.81 2.88 30.79
CA ILE A 362 -3.24 2.85 29.39
C ILE A 362 -4.63 3.45 29.25
N LYS A 363 -5.57 3.09 30.14
CA LYS A 363 -6.91 3.64 30.16
C LYS A 363 -6.91 5.16 30.35
N GLU A 364 -6.05 5.69 31.22
CA GLU A 364 -5.88 7.14 31.40
C GLU A 364 -5.52 7.85 30.09
N LEU A 365 -4.65 7.26 29.22
CA LEU A 365 -4.27 7.84 27.94
C LEU A 365 -5.49 7.99 27.00
N PHE A 366 -6.40 7.02 27.03
CA PHE A 366 -7.64 7.08 26.24
C PHE A 366 -8.68 8.02 26.85
N ASP A 367 -8.88 7.97 28.18
CA ASP A 367 -9.84 8.83 28.89
C ASP A 367 -9.49 10.33 28.75
N ARG A 368 -8.20 10.65 28.80
CA ARG A 368 -7.66 12.00 28.54
C ARG A 368 -7.63 12.37 27.06
N ARG A 369 -8.01 11.45 26.17
CA ARG A 369 -7.96 11.61 24.70
C ARG A 369 -6.57 11.96 24.16
N ILE A 370 -5.52 11.54 24.84
CA ILE A 370 -4.14 11.61 24.34
C ILE A 370 -4.00 10.65 23.16
N ILE A 371 -4.60 9.46 23.28
CA ILE A 371 -4.74 8.48 22.20
C ILE A 371 -6.23 8.32 21.86
N THR A 372 -6.54 8.31 20.59
CA THR A 372 -7.88 8.00 20.07
C THR A 372 -7.77 7.01 18.93
N THR A 373 -8.73 6.09 18.83
CA THR A 373 -8.81 5.11 17.76
C THR A 373 -10.03 5.36 16.90
N GLU A 374 -9.88 5.36 15.60
CA GLU A 374 -10.98 5.56 14.65
C GLU A 374 -10.84 4.59 13.46
N ALA A 375 -11.95 4.15 12.88
CA ALA A 375 -11.91 3.43 11.62
C ALA A 375 -11.52 4.39 10.47
N VAL A 376 -10.75 3.91 9.50
CA VAL A 376 -10.29 4.70 8.34
C VAL A 376 -11.45 5.39 7.59
N ALA A 377 -12.62 4.77 7.57
CA ALA A 377 -13.82 5.34 6.94
C ALA A 377 -14.21 6.70 7.53
N PHE A 378 -13.99 6.92 8.83
CA PHE A 378 -14.37 8.17 9.53
C PHE A 378 -13.39 9.33 9.28
N LEU A 379 -12.22 9.06 8.71
CA LEU A 379 -11.32 10.12 8.25
C LEU A 379 -11.87 10.85 7.00
N ARG A 380 -12.84 10.25 6.31
CA ARG A 380 -13.47 10.88 5.13
C ARG A 380 -14.34 12.05 5.56
N GLY A 381 -14.21 13.21 4.89
CA GLY A 381 -15.03 14.40 5.11
C GLY A 381 -14.58 15.34 6.23
N ARG A 382 -13.51 15.02 6.97
CA ARG A 382 -12.95 15.85 8.06
C ARG A 382 -11.57 16.38 7.66
N SER A 383 -11.23 17.59 8.08
CA SER A 383 -9.85 18.09 8.07
C SER A 383 -9.20 17.74 9.40
N ILE A 384 -8.02 17.14 9.33
CA ILE A 384 -7.26 16.68 10.50
C ILE A 384 -6.15 17.70 10.74
N LEU A 385 -6.23 18.44 11.85
CA LEU A 385 -5.32 19.52 12.19
C LEU A 385 -4.57 19.22 13.49
N LYS A 386 -3.24 19.44 13.49
CA LYS A 386 -2.39 19.32 14.68
C LYS A 386 -2.52 17.96 15.38
N ASN A 387 -2.60 16.87 14.62
CA ASN A 387 -2.64 15.52 15.14
C ASN A 387 -1.42 14.71 14.69
N TRP A 388 -1.02 13.77 15.53
CA TRP A 388 -0.13 12.69 15.17
C TRP A 388 -0.98 11.52 14.70
N VAL A 389 -1.01 11.25 13.40
CA VAL A 389 -1.92 10.24 12.81
C VAL A 389 -1.12 9.02 12.39
N ILE A 390 -1.48 7.87 12.91
CA ILE A 390 -0.92 6.58 12.54
C ILE A 390 -1.99 5.79 11.78
N VAL A 391 -1.69 5.41 10.55
CA VAL A 391 -2.49 4.46 9.79
C VAL A 391 -1.71 3.16 9.73
N ASP A 392 -2.09 2.22 10.58
CA ASP A 392 -1.47 0.90 10.68
C ASP A 392 -2.13 -0.06 9.69
N GLU A 393 -1.42 -1.10 9.23
CA GLU A 393 -1.84 -2.06 8.19
C GLU A 393 -2.28 -1.38 6.87
N ALA A 394 -1.58 -0.29 6.50
CA ALA A 394 -1.95 0.52 5.34
C ALA A 394 -1.83 -0.21 3.99
N GLN A 395 -1.16 -1.39 3.92
CA GLN A 395 -1.15 -2.26 2.74
C GLN A 395 -2.54 -2.81 2.41
N ASN A 396 -3.45 -2.85 3.38
CA ASN A 396 -4.83 -3.27 3.15
C ASN A 396 -5.75 -2.16 2.60
N LEU A 397 -5.19 -0.98 2.32
CA LEU A 397 -5.90 0.13 1.69
C LEU A 397 -5.65 0.18 0.19
N SER A 398 -6.68 0.51 -0.57
CA SER A 398 -6.54 0.80 -2.00
C SER A 398 -5.82 2.15 -2.23
N PRO A 399 -5.21 2.38 -3.41
CA PRO A 399 -4.63 3.67 -3.78
C PRO A 399 -5.59 4.86 -3.64
N LYS A 400 -6.87 4.63 -3.90
CA LYS A 400 -7.93 5.64 -3.77
C LYS A 400 -8.18 6.01 -2.30
N GLN A 401 -8.19 5.03 -1.41
CA GLN A 401 -8.37 5.25 0.03
C GLN A 401 -7.17 6.00 0.62
N VAL A 402 -5.93 5.57 0.33
CA VAL A 402 -4.72 6.25 0.79
C VAL A 402 -4.65 7.69 0.28
N LYS A 403 -4.98 7.95 -1.01
CA LYS A 403 -5.10 9.30 -1.55
C LYS A 403 -6.13 10.13 -0.77
N ALA A 404 -7.29 9.56 -0.47
CA ALA A 404 -8.33 10.25 0.29
C ALA A 404 -7.87 10.62 1.71
N ILE A 405 -7.07 9.79 2.38
CA ILE A 405 -6.49 10.07 3.70
C ILE A 405 -5.45 11.20 3.59
N ILE A 406 -4.45 11.06 2.71
CA ILE A 406 -3.36 12.03 2.56
C ILE A 406 -3.91 13.44 2.27
N THR A 407 -4.94 13.55 1.43
CA THR A 407 -5.54 14.84 1.07
C THR A 407 -6.39 15.47 2.18
N ARG A 408 -6.57 14.83 3.33
CA ARG A 408 -7.28 15.35 4.51
C ARG A 408 -6.34 15.86 5.59
N VAL A 409 -5.05 15.60 5.44
CA VAL A 409 -4.02 16.10 6.34
C VAL A 409 -3.96 17.61 6.24
N GLY A 410 -4.23 18.29 7.34
CA GLY A 410 -4.16 19.73 7.44
C GLY A 410 -2.89 20.19 8.18
N GLU A 411 -2.79 21.49 8.37
CA GLU A 411 -1.61 22.14 8.95
C GLU A 411 -1.27 21.60 10.35
N GLY A 412 0.03 21.39 10.60
CA GLY A 412 0.56 20.89 11.87
C GLY A 412 0.26 19.42 12.12
N THR A 413 -0.25 18.67 11.15
CA THR A 413 -0.50 17.24 11.28
C THR A 413 0.62 16.43 10.68
N LYS A 414 1.05 15.38 11.39
CA LYS A 414 1.96 14.36 10.89
C LYS A 414 1.18 13.08 10.61
N LEU A 415 1.21 12.63 9.38
CA LEU A 415 0.60 11.36 8.94
C LEU A 415 1.69 10.31 8.77
N ILE A 416 1.53 9.18 9.43
CA ILE A 416 2.42 8.03 9.36
C ILE A 416 1.62 6.85 8.79
N LEU A 417 2.03 6.39 7.60
CA LEU A 417 1.50 5.17 6.97
C LEU A 417 2.45 4.02 7.26
N ILE A 418 1.93 2.97 7.90
CA ILE A 418 2.71 1.81 8.32
C ILE A 418 2.10 0.56 7.70
N GLY A 419 2.94 -0.36 7.24
CA GLY A 419 2.44 -1.66 6.80
C GLY A 419 3.53 -2.61 6.32
N ASP A 420 3.09 -3.83 6.06
CA ASP A 420 3.87 -4.93 5.51
C ASP A 420 3.31 -5.32 4.14
N PRO A 421 4.02 -5.00 3.04
CA PRO A 421 3.55 -5.34 1.70
C PRO A 421 3.40 -6.83 1.42
N ASP A 422 3.97 -7.70 2.26
CA ASP A 422 3.87 -9.16 2.14
C ASP A 422 2.68 -9.74 2.94
N GLN A 423 2.02 -8.92 3.79
CA GLN A 423 0.86 -9.30 4.60
C GLN A 423 -0.40 -8.55 4.16
N ILE A 424 -0.91 -8.90 2.99
CA ILE A 424 -2.11 -8.28 2.42
C ILE A 424 -3.30 -9.22 2.61
N ASP A 425 -4.25 -8.83 3.45
CA ASP A 425 -5.46 -9.59 3.72
C ASP A 425 -6.60 -9.24 2.75
N HIS A 426 -6.49 -8.09 2.08
CA HIS A 426 -7.52 -7.61 1.17
C HIS A 426 -7.52 -8.42 -0.13
N PRO A 427 -8.62 -9.10 -0.52
CA PRO A 427 -8.65 -10.10 -1.60
C PRO A 427 -8.33 -9.56 -2.99
N PHE A 428 -8.46 -8.24 -3.21
CA PHE A 428 -8.24 -7.60 -4.51
C PHE A 428 -6.96 -6.76 -4.58
N LEU A 429 -6.13 -6.79 -3.52
CA LEU A 429 -4.87 -6.05 -3.49
C LEU A 429 -3.69 -7.03 -3.46
N ASP A 430 -2.57 -6.58 -4.00
CA ASP A 430 -1.29 -7.27 -3.99
C ASP A 430 -0.14 -6.29 -3.72
N SER A 431 1.10 -6.77 -3.71
CA SER A 431 2.31 -5.95 -3.46
C SER A 431 2.48 -4.80 -4.47
N ARG A 432 1.83 -4.86 -5.65
CA ARG A 432 1.90 -3.86 -6.71
C ARG A 432 0.72 -2.89 -6.74
N SER A 433 -0.44 -3.31 -6.24
CA SER A 433 -1.71 -2.58 -6.36
C SER A 433 -2.21 -1.97 -5.05
N ASN A 434 -1.57 -2.28 -3.92
CA ASN A 434 -1.95 -1.72 -2.63
C ASN A 434 -1.60 -0.23 -2.48
N GLY A 435 -2.34 0.46 -1.61
CA GLY A 435 -2.23 1.90 -1.44
C GLY A 435 -0.94 2.36 -0.78
N LEU A 436 -0.34 1.55 0.11
CA LEU A 436 0.91 1.87 0.79
C LEU A 436 2.07 1.93 -0.22
N CYS A 437 2.27 0.88 -1.02
CA CYS A 437 3.30 0.83 -2.05
C CYS A 437 3.06 1.88 -3.14
N TYR A 438 1.79 2.09 -3.53
CA TYR A 438 1.43 3.12 -4.48
C TYR A 438 1.78 4.53 -3.98
N ALA A 439 1.48 4.84 -2.72
CA ALA A 439 1.84 6.12 -2.11
C ALA A 439 3.35 6.28 -2.03
N ALA A 440 4.08 5.24 -1.64
CA ALA A 440 5.54 5.25 -1.55
C ALA A 440 6.18 5.60 -2.91
N GLU A 441 5.77 4.96 -3.99
CA GLU A 441 6.29 5.24 -5.33
C GLU A 441 5.92 6.65 -5.83
N LYS A 442 4.66 7.09 -5.61
CA LYS A 442 4.20 8.40 -6.08
C LYS A 442 4.76 9.58 -5.28
N MET A 443 5.12 9.35 -4.02
CA MET A 443 5.74 10.36 -3.15
C MET A 443 7.27 10.29 -3.14
N LYS A 444 7.89 9.42 -3.92
CA LYS A 444 9.33 9.32 -4.13
C LYS A 444 9.92 10.67 -4.51
N GLY A 445 10.93 11.13 -3.77
CA GLY A 445 11.59 12.41 -4.00
C GLY A 445 10.78 13.65 -3.62
N SER A 446 9.63 13.50 -2.96
CA SER A 446 8.88 14.65 -2.43
C SER A 446 9.62 15.31 -1.28
N LYS A 447 9.60 16.66 -1.25
CA LYS A 447 10.26 17.45 -0.20
C LYS A 447 9.62 17.29 1.18
N ILE A 448 8.35 16.88 1.21
CA ILE A 448 7.52 16.78 2.40
C ILE A 448 7.20 15.33 2.78
N CYS A 449 7.90 14.35 2.19
CA CYS A 449 7.70 12.94 2.47
C CYS A 449 9.03 12.28 2.84
N TYR A 450 9.02 11.56 3.95
CA TYR A 450 10.13 10.70 4.36
C TYR A 450 9.67 9.24 4.28
N GLN A 451 10.54 8.37 3.77
CA GLN A 451 10.19 6.97 3.55
C GLN A 451 11.33 6.08 4.00
N VAL A 452 10.97 4.96 4.61
CA VAL A 452 11.93 3.91 4.96
C VAL A 452 11.29 2.54 4.79
N THR A 453 12.00 1.64 4.13
CA THR A 453 11.68 0.22 4.10
C THR A 453 12.66 -0.51 5.01
N LEU A 454 12.12 -1.15 6.05
CA LEU A 454 12.88 -2.00 6.96
C LEU A 454 13.13 -3.36 6.29
N LYS A 455 14.32 -3.90 6.47
CA LYS A 455 14.72 -5.18 5.87
C LYS A 455 14.31 -6.34 6.78
N PHE A 456 14.31 -7.53 6.22
CA PHE A 456 13.98 -8.77 6.94
C PHE A 456 14.96 -9.08 8.07
N ASP A 457 16.24 -8.79 7.88
CA ASP A 457 17.30 -8.94 8.88
C ASP A 457 17.25 -7.89 10.02
N GLU A 458 16.40 -6.86 9.87
CA GLU A 458 16.11 -5.84 10.89
C GLU A 458 14.89 -6.22 11.78
N CYS A 459 14.39 -7.47 11.67
CA CYS A 459 13.29 -7.98 12.48
C CYS A 459 13.78 -8.35 13.90
N GLU A 460 13.11 -7.80 14.92
CA GLU A 460 13.44 -7.97 16.35
C GLU A 460 12.55 -9.02 17.03
N ARG A 461 12.13 -10.05 16.29
CA ARG A 461 11.33 -11.15 16.83
C ARG A 461 12.19 -12.14 17.60
N SER A 462 11.51 -12.99 18.40
CA SER A 462 12.16 -14.14 19.05
C SER A 462 12.84 -15.03 18.00
N PRO A 463 13.92 -15.76 18.37
CA PRO A 463 14.58 -16.68 17.47
C PRO A 463 13.61 -17.67 16.81
N LEU A 464 12.59 -18.12 17.53
CA LEU A 464 11.54 -19.01 17.01
C LEU A 464 10.73 -18.32 15.90
N ALA A 465 10.25 -17.10 16.14
CA ALA A 465 9.45 -16.37 15.17
C ALA A 465 10.26 -15.99 13.91
N PHE A 466 11.55 -15.70 14.08
CA PHE A 466 12.47 -15.45 12.96
C PHE A 466 12.73 -16.71 12.14
N GLU A 467 12.92 -17.84 12.77
CA GLU A 467 13.14 -19.10 12.07
C GLU A 467 11.88 -19.58 11.37
N ALA A 468 10.73 -19.47 12.01
CA ALA A 468 9.43 -19.81 11.43
C ALA A 468 9.12 -18.98 10.17
N SER A 469 9.37 -17.66 10.22
CA SER A 469 9.13 -16.78 9.06
C SER A 469 10.04 -17.02 7.85
N LYS A 470 11.13 -17.81 8.05
CA LYS A 470 12.03 -18.24 6.96
C LYS A 470 11.66 -19.59 6.38
N ARG A 471 10.99 -20.44 7.16
CA ARG A 471 10.74 -21.84 6.81
C ARG A 471 9.31 -22.13 6.39
N LEU A 472 8.37 -21.31 6.86
CA LEU A 472 6.93 -21.40 6.60
C LEU A 472 6.46 -20.29 5.66
#